data_60452a25775e176b28eff97ad3275a40
#
_entry.id   60452a25775e176b28eff97ad3275a40
#
_cell.length_a   1.000
_cell.length_b   1.000
_cell.length_c   1.000
_cell.angle_alpha   90.00
_cell.angle_beta   90.00
_cell.angle_gamma   90.00
#
_symmetry.space_group_name_H-M   'P 1'
#
loop_
_entity.id
_entity.type
_entity.pdbx_description
1 polymer ?
#
loop_
_entity_poly.entity_id
_entity_poly.type
_entity_poly.pdbx_seq_one_letter_code
_entity_poly.pdbx_strand_id
1 'polypeptide(L)'
;MIFYFSGTGNSKAIAEMIADALEDKTVNIIGPDPTVYHFKKEDRVGFVFPVYAYAAPEVVWKFAEKIDPGEASTFAVPTFS
;
A
#
# COMPACT_ATOMS: atom_id res chain seq x y z
N MET A 1 -0.43 -7.83 -3.59
CA MET A 1 -0.74 -7.36 -2.21
C MET A 1 -0.88 -5.84 -2.21
N ILE A 2 -1.93 -5.36 -1.60
CA ILE A 2 -2.24 -3.94 -1.57
C ILE A 2 -2.09 -3.44 -0.13
N PHE A 3 -1.07 -2.65 0.10
CA PHE A 3 -0.85 -2.02 1.40
C PHE A 3 -1.59 -0.70 1.46
N TYR A 4 -2.24 -0.41 2.57
CA TYR A 4 -2.96 0.84 2.72
C TYR A 4 -2.72 1.49 4.08
N PHE A 5 -2.82 2.79 4.10
CA PHE A 5 -2.91 3.58 5.32
C PHE A 5 -4.16 4.45 5.21
N SER A 6 -5.02 4.40 6.22
CA SER A 6 -6.27 5.14 6.17
C SER A 6 -6.56 5.83 7.49
N GLY A 7 -6.58 7.14 7.46
CA GLY A 7 -7.01 7.93 8.62
C GLY A 7 -8.53 8.07 8.71
N THR A 8 -9.23 8.01 7.56
CA THR A 8 -10.67 8.24 7.50
C THR A 8 -11.46 7.06 6.93
N GLY A 9 -10.77 5.98 6.55
CA GLY A 9 -11.41 4.82 5.94
C GLY A 9 -11.50 4.88 4.42
N ASN A 10 -11.27 6.02 3.81
CA ASN A 10 -11.39 6.19 2.37
C ASN A 10 -10.32 5.38 1.60
N SER A 11 -9.07 5.45 2.05
CA SER A 11 -7.99 4.69 1.41
C SER A 11 -8.21 3.18 1.55
N LYS A 12 -8.77 2.75 2.69
CA LYS A 12 -9.10 1.34 2.90
C LYS A 12 -10.14 0.87 1.88
N ALA A 13 -11.20 1.64 1.66
CA ALA A 13 -12.25 1.30 0.71
C ALA A 13 -11.67 1.19 -0.71
N ILE A 14 -10.83 2.14 -1.10
CA ILE A 14 -10.18 2.13 -2.42
C ILE A 14 -9.24 0.94 -2.56
N ALA A 15 -8.45 0.66 -1.52
CA ALA A 15 -7.55 -0.49 -1.53
C ALA A 15 -8.32 -1.80 -1.70
N GLU A 16 -9.45 -1.95 -1.04
CA GLU A 16 -10.30 -3.13 -1.15
C GLU A 16 -10.89 -3.26 -2.57
N MET A 17 -11.28 -2.16 -3.19
CA MET A 17 -11.77 -2.17 -4.57
C MET A 17 -10.68 -2.64 -5.54
N ILE A 18 -9.47 -2.13 -5.38
CA ILE A 18 -8.34 -2.51 -6.23
C ILE A 18 -7.98 -3.98 -6.02
N ALA A 19 -7.90 -4.41 -4.77
CA ALA A 19 -7.57 -5.79 -4.44
C ALA A 19 -8.62 -6.75 -5.01
N ASP A 20 -9.89 -6.39 -4.92
CA ASP A 20 -10.96 -7.21 -5.47
C ASP A 20 -10.82 -7.34 -6.99
N ALA A 21 -10.54 -6.24 -7.69
CA ALA A 21 -10.36 -6.25 -9.14
C ALA A 21 -9.14 -7.06 -9.57
N LEU A 22 -8.09 -7.11 -8.75
CA LEU A 22 -6.87 -7.84 -9.05
C LEU A 22 -6.83 -9.24 -8.41
N GLU A 23 -7.89 -9.63 -7.73
CA GLU A 23 -7.95 -10.91 -6.98
C GLU A 23 -6.79 -11.01 -5.98
N ASP A 24 -6.54 -9.94 -5.27
CA ASP A 24 -5.44 -9.82 -4.32
C ASP A 24 -5.99 -9.46 -2.94
N LYS A 25 -5.12 -9.27 -1.98
CA LYS A 25 -5.51 -8.94 -0.59
C LYS A 25 -4.98 -7.59 -0.18
N THR A 26 -5.62 -7.03 0.86
CA THR A 26 -5.21 -5.76 1.45
C THR A 26 -4.51 -5.99 2.78
N VAL A 27 -3.58 -5.10 3.11
CA VAL A 27 -2.88 -5.12 4.40
C VAL A 27 -2.78 -3.69 4.91
N ASN A 28 -3.24 -3.46 6.13
CA ASN A 28 -3.03 -2.19 6.80
C ASN A 28 -1.56 -2.10 7.19
N ILE A 29 -0.89 -0.98 6.85
CA ILE A 29 0.53 -0.82 7.15
C ILE A 29 0.81 -0.62 8.64
N ILE A 30 -0.19 -0.32 9.44
CA ILE A 30 -0.03 -0.18 10.88
C ILE A 30 0.00 -1.56 11.51
N GLY A 31 1.11 -1.90 12.14
CA GLY A 31 1.27 -3.16 12.89
C GLY A 31 2.28 -4.12 12.29
N PRO A 32 2.16 -4.54 11.03
CA PRO A 32 3.10 -5.52 10.50
C PRO A 32 4.50 -4.95 10.27
N ASP A 33 5.49 -5.83 10.40
CA ASP A 33 6.87 -5.48 10.08
C ASP A 33 7.05 -5.62 8.55
N PRO A 34 7.39 -4.54 7.83
CA PRO A 34 7.52 -4.62 6.37
C PRO A 34 8.64 -5.56 5.91
N THR A 35 9.61 -5.86 6.75
CA THR A 35 10.73 -6.71 6.35
C THR A 35 10.37 -8.19 6.24
N VAL A 36 9.19 -8.60 6.73
CA VAL A 36 8.76 -10.00 6.63
C VAL A 36 8.13 -10.33 5.27
N TYR A 37 7.86 -9.33 4.43
CA TYR A 37 7.22 -9.56 3.15
C TYR A 37 8.24 -9.81 2.06
N HIS A 38 8.00 -10.86 1.28
CA HIS A 38 8.83 -11.22 0.15
C HIS A 38 7.94 -11.40 -1.08
N PHE A 39 8.36 -10.86 -2.21
CA PHE A 39 7.56 -10.85 -3.43
C PHE A 39 8.28 -11.52 -4.57
N LYS A 40 7.50 -12.13 -5.45
CA LYS A 40 8.00 -12.76 -6.67
C LYS A 40 7.81 -11.82 -7.85
N LYS A 41 8.45 -12.15 -8.97
CA LYS A 41 8.37 -11.36 -10.19
C LYS A 41 6.93 -11.16 -10.67
N GLU A 42 6.06 -12.15 -10.49
CA GLU A 42 4.66 -12.10 -10.93
C GLU A 42 3.76 -11.34 -9.96
N ASP A 43 4.25 -11.01 -8.79
CA ASP A 43 3.46 -10.31 -7.78
C ASP A 43 3.29 -8.83 -8.11
N ARG A 44 2.25 -8.23 -7.54
CA ARG A 44 2.01 -6.80 -7.60
C ARG A 44 2.02 -6.25 -6.19
N VAL A 45 2.67 -5.12 -6.01
CA VAL A 45 2.75 -4.43 -4.71
C VAL A 45 2.19 -3.04 -4.89
N GLY A 46 1.05 -2.79 -4.29
CA GLY A 46 0.38 -1.49 -4.37
C GLY A 46 0.36 -0.79 -3.03
N PHE A 47 0.38 0.53 -3.06
CA PHE A 47 0.27 1.38 -1.88
C PHE A 47 -0.87 2.36 -2.09
N VAL A 48 -1.83 2.38 -1.16
CA VAL A 48 -2.96 3.31 -1.19
C VAL A 48 -2.90 4.14 0.08
N PHE A 49 -2.88 5.44 -0.07
CA PHE A 49 -2.68 6.34 1.08
C PHE A 49 -3.29 7.71 0.81
N PRO A 50 -3.70 8.43 1.87
CA PRO A 50 -4.16 9.79 1.70
C PRO A 50 -2.99 10.75 1.52
N VAL A 51 -3.22 11.81 0.76
CA VAL A 51 -2.23 12.87 0.55
C VAL A 51 -2.66 14.10 1.36
N TYR A 52 -1.76 14.57 2.21
CA TYR A 52 -1.97 15.76 3.01
C TYR A 52 -0.93 16.81 2.60
N ALA A 53 -1.39 18.02 2.30
CA ALA A 53 -0.52 19.13 1.91
C ALA A 53 0.49 18.72 0.81
N TYR A 54 0.04 17.96 -0.17
CA TYR A 54 0.83 17.49 -1.31
C TYR A 54 1.91 16.47 -0.96
N ALA A 55 1.82 15.85 0.20
CA ALA A 55 2.79 14.85 0.63
C ALA A 55 2.10 13.62 1.21
N ALA A 56 2.70 12.46 1.02
CA ALA A 56 2.26 11.25 1.69
C ALA A 56 2.63 11.33 3.18
N PRO A 57 1.82 10.72 4.06
CA PRO A 57 2.18 10.65 5.48
C PRO A 57 3.53 9.95 5.67
N GLU A 58 4.30 10.40 6.65
CA GLU A 58 5.62 9.85 6.92
C GLU A 58 5.58 8.34 7.16
N VAL A 59 4.56 7.86 7.84
CA VAL A 59 4.41 6.43 8.13
C VAL A 59 4.32 5.59 6.85
N VAL A 60 3.73 6.15 5.79
CA VAL A 60 3.58 5.45 4.51
C VAL A 60 4.92 5.27 3.83
N TRP A 61 5.66 6.35 3.64
CA TRP A 61 6.91 6.22 2.90
C TRP A 61 8.01 5.55 3.72
N LYS A 62 7.96 5.64 5.04
CA LYS A 62 8.87 4.85 5.89
C LYS A 62 8.61 3.35 5.74
N PHE A 63 7.34 2.96 5.68
CA PHE A 63 6.99 1.57 5.43
C PHE A 63 7.45 1.15 4.04
N ALA A 64 7.20 1.98 3.03
CA ALA A 64 7.57 1.67 1.65
C ALA A 64 9.09 1.53 1.48
N GLU A 65 9.88 2.32 2.19
CA GLU A 65 11.34 2.21 2.15
C GLU A 65 11.84 0.85 2.63
N LYS A 66 11.14 0.25 3.58
CA LYS A 66 11.54 -1.02 4.19
C LYS A 66 11.03 -2.24 3.43
N ILE A 67 10.07 -2.06 2.55
CA ILE A 67 9.57 -3.11 1.67
C ILE A 67 10.60 -3.35 0.58
N ASP A 68 10.96 -4.61 0.37
CA ASP A 68 11.79 -5.00 -0.77
C ASP A 68 10.90 -5.70 -1.78
N PRO A 69 10.49 -5.01 -2.86
CA PRO A 69 9.61 -5.62 -3.85
C PRO A 69 10.34 -6.59 -4.78
N GLY A 70 11.67 -6.61 -4.75
CA GLY A 70 12.44 -7.43 -5.67
C GLY A 70 12.11 -7.07 -7.13
N GLU A 71 11.66 -8.05 -7.91
CA GLU A 71 11.27 -7.84 -9.30
C GLU A 71 9.77 -7.64 -9.48
N ALA A 72 8.99 -7.58 -8.40
CA ALA A 72 7.56 -7.38 -8.47
C ALA A 72 7.20 -5.99 -9.01
N SER A 73 6.07 -5.89 -9.70
CA SER A 73 5.57 -4.60 -10.17
C SER A 73 5.03 -3.80 -8.98
N THR A 74 5.36 -2.52 -8.92
CA THR A 74 4.90 -1.63 -7.85
C THR A 74 4.07 -0.49 -8.41
N PHE A 75 3.09 -0.04 -7.63
CA PHE A 75 2.29 1.12 -7.98
C PHE A 75 1.80 1.84 -6.72
N ALA A 76 1.43 3.09 -6.87
CA ALA A 76 0.92 3.90 -5.78
C ALA A 76 -0.38 4.59 -6.19
N VAL A 77 -1.34 4.63 -5.27
CA VAL A 77 -2.63 5.29 -5.50
C VAL A 77 -2.83 6.33 -4.40
N PRO A 78 -2.48 7.58 -4.65
CA PRO A 78 -2.78 8.64 -3.69
C PRO A 78 -4.26 8.94 -3.69
N THR A 79 -4.83 9.13 -2.50
CA THR A 79 -6.22 9.51 -2.34
C THR A 79 -6.30 10.90 -1.74
N PHE A 80 -7.33 11.65 -2.14
CA PHE A 80 -7.53 13.02 -1.64
C PHE A 80 -8.76 13.01 -0.73
N SER A 81 -8.58 13.58 0.43
CA SER A 81 -9.67 13.69 1.41
C SER A 81 -10.39 15.02 1.26
#